data_de96f29d7dc8a6083fbbb19afdfcd879
#
_entry.id   de96f29d7dc8a6083fbbb19afdfcd879
#
_cell.length_a   1.000
_cell.length_b   1.000
_cell.length_c   1.000
_cell.angle_alpha   90.00
_cell.angle_beta   90.00
_cell.angle_gamma   90.00
#
_symmetry.space_group_name_H-M   'P 1'
#
loop_
_entity.id
_entity.type
_entity.pdbx_description
1 polymer ?
#
loop_
_entity_poly.entity_id
_entity_poly.type
_entity_poly.pdbx_seq_one_letter_code
_entity_poly.pdbx_strand_id
1 'polypeptide(L)'
;MRASPIALPLLFVAALIAPRAEAQWLSWPPKTSAPATSTANAKAPSAAVRLRVTRTGSTREVWVDSDIAGPVEVRVEGASPTPLQRTLPAPGSYPLARRDAGAALQLKLRAVPGLPGAMAGDVVYRFPLRLPQVRVGQLPEGTFSHADAENRQAIDFAAPVGTPVVAARAGTVMQAEGRFADTTGQLDQANLVRILHADGSMAVYAHLQRGSLSVAPGHPVEAGQLIARSGNSGWSTGPHLHFAVQVNRGLRLESVPFRMASDEGELRLPRRAEAPSPL
;
A
#
# COMPACT_ATOMS: atom_id res chain seq x y z
N MET A 1 21.08 -77.42 -39.36
CA MET A 1 20.97 -75.99 -39.51
C MET A 1 20.23 -75.45 -38.28
N ARG A 2 20.94 -74.86 -37.31
CA ARG A 2 20.37 -74.36 -36.08
C ARG A 2 20.32 -72.80 -36.19
N ALA A 3 19.13 -72.22 -36.12
CA ALA A 3 18.93 -70.77 -36.10
C ALA A 3 19.10 -70.26 -34.67
N SER A 4 19.99 -69.31 -34.48
CA SER A 4 20.17 -68.57 -33.22
C SER A 4 19.16 -67.41 -33.11
N PRO A 5 18.59 -67.13 -31.92
CA PRO A 5 17.72 -66.01 -31.74
C PRO A 5 18.53 -64.70 -31.52
N ILE A 6 18.15 -63.68 -32.23
CA ILE A 6 18.67 -62.30 -32.09
C ILE A 6 18.00 -61.68 -30.88
N ALA A 7 18.78 -61.35 -29.84
CA ALA A 7 18.32 -60.60 -28.69
C ALA A 7 18.30 -59.11 -29.02
N LEU A 8 17.12 -58.47 -28.89
CA LEU A 8 16.92 -57.03 -29.00
C LEU A 8 17.24 -56.38 -27.62
N PRO A 9 18.06 -55.33 -27.56
CA PRO A 9 18.29 -54.64 -26.28
C PRO A 9 17.10 -53.76 -25.91
N LEU A 10 16.53 -53.96 -24.74
CA LEU A 10 15.58 -53.02 -24.09
C LEU A 10 16.31 -51.73 -23.76
N LEU A 11 15.97 -50.65 -24.43
CA LEU A 11 16.35 -49.30 -24.01
C LEU A 11 15.47 -48.88 -22.80
N PHE A 12 16.08 -48.87 -21.64
CA PHE A 12 15.50 -48.18 -20.46
C PHE A 12 15.62 -46.67 -20.67
N VAL A 13 14.52 -46.02 -21.02
CA VAL A 13 14.42 -44.56 -20.94
C VAL A 13 14.21 -44.22 -19.46
N ALA A 14 15.29 -43.84 -18.76
CA ALA A 14 15.20 -43.23 -17.43
C ALA A 14 14.59 -41.85 -17.58
N ALA A 15 13.32 -41.74 -17.25
CA ALA A 15 12.69 -40.43 -17.08
C ALA A 15 13.34 -39.71 -15.88
N LEU A 16 14.20 -38.75 -16.16
CA LEU A 16 14.68 -37.79 -15.15
C LEU A 16 13.49 -36.97 -14.66
N ILE A 17 12.91 -37.42 -13.55
CA ILE A 17 11.98 -36.60 -12.77
C ILE A 17 12.82 -35.50 -12.15
N ALA A 18 12.83 -34.30 -12.74
CA ALA A 18 13.38 -33.13 -12.10
C ALA A 18 12.62 -32.90 -10.76
N PRO A 19 13.32 -32.69 -9.63
CA PRO A 19 12.64 -32.38 -8.40
C PRO A 19 11.86 -31.07 -8.58
N ARG A 20 10.55 -31.12 -8.37
CA ARG A 20 9.74 -29.92 -8.19
C ARG A 20 10.37 -29.15 -7.06
N ALA A 21 10.85 -27.95 -7.36
CA ALA A 21 11.29 -27.02 -6.33
C ALA A 21 10.06 -26.72 -5.45
N GLU A 22 10.00 -27.36 -4.29
CA GLU A 22 9.09 -26.98 -3.23
C GLU A 22 9.43 -25.55 -2.85
N ALA A 23 8.42 -24.67 -2.90
CA ALA A 23 8.54 -23.30 -2.44
C ALA A 23 8.89 -23.34 -0.95
N GLN A 24 10.17 -23.20 -0.62
CA GLN A 24 10.60 -23.01 0.76
C GLN A 24 10.04 -21.68 1.24
N TRP A 25 9.03 -21.75 2.08
CA TRP A 25 8.54 -20.64 2.88
C TRP A 25 9.67 -20.23 3.81
N LEU A 26 10.39 -19.17 3.43
CA LEU A 26 11.39 -18.58 4.32
C LEU A 26 10.63 -18.05 5.54
N SER A 27 10.80 -18.73 6.68
CA SER A 27 10.43 -18.18 7.96
C SER A 27 11.21 -16.88 8.16
N TRP A 28 10.48 -15.77 8.18
CA TRP A 28 11.02 -14.44 8.46
C TRP A 28 11.66 -14.44 9.85
N PRO A 29 12.82 -13.78 10.09
CA PRO A 29 13.54 -13.87 11.34
C PRO A 29 12.69 -13.45 12.54
N PRO A 30 12.92 -14.06 13.73
CA PRO A 30 12.14 -13.80 14.93
C PRO A 30 12.34 -12.35 15.40
N LYS A 31 11.31 -11.81 16.06
CA LYS A 31 11.28 -10.50 16.68
C LYS A 31 12.50 -10.26 17.58
N THR A 32 13.42 -9.41 17.17
CA THR A 32 14.31 -8.74 18.10
C THR A 32 13.70 -7.38 18.40
N SER A 33 13.33 -7.16 19.65
CA SER A 33 12.91 -5.86 20.15
C SER A 33 14.08 -4.87 20.02
N ALA A 34 13.94 -3.88 19.13
CA ALA A 34 14.88 -2.79 19.04
C ALA A 34 14.66 -1.81 20.19
N PRO A 35 15.72 -1.31 20.86
CA PRO A 35 15.59 -0.30 21.90
C PRO A 35 15.21 1.05 21.29
N ALA A 36 14.20 1.68 21.87
CA ALA A 36 13.86 3.06 21.59
C ALA A 36 14.94 3.97 22.17
N THR A 37 15.68 4.66 21.30
CA THR A 37 16.30 5.96 21.62
C THR A 37 16.83 6.61 20.36
N SER A 38 16.22 7.71 19.92
CA SER A 38 16.95 8.85 19.37
C SER A 38 16.03 10.05 19.21
N THR A 39 16.23 11.03 20.02
CA THR A 39 15.81 12.41 19.84
C THR A 39 16.58 13.04 18.69
N ALA A 40 15.94 13.20 17.55
CA ALA A 40 16.35 14.16 16.54
C ALA A 40 15.12 14.98 16.16
N ASN A 41 15.19 16.30 16.40
CA ASN A 41 14.21 17.31 16.01
C ASN A 41 14.12 17.40 14.46
N ALA A 42 13.56 16.40 13.82
CA ALA A 42 13.10 16.51 12.46
C ALA A 42 11.72 17.14 12.51
N LYS A 43 11.56 18.31 11.90
CA LYS A 43 10.26 18.95 11.67
C LYS A 43 9.29 17.91 11.17
N ALA A 44 8.23 17.64 11.95
CA ALA A 44 7.22 16.66 11.61
C ALA A 44 6.77 16.87 10.16
N PRO A 45 6.63 15.82 9.34
CA PRO A 45 6.19 15.95 7.98
C PRO A 45 4.86 16.70 7.95
N SER A 46 4.75 17.69 7.08
CA SER A 46 3.49 18.40 6.85
C SER A 46 2.45 17.35 6.45
N ALA A 47 1.45 17.12 7.28
CA ALA A 47 0.37 16.20 6.94
C ALA A 47 -0.27 16.64 5.61
N ALA A 48 -0.54 15.68 4.71
CA ALA A 48 -1.16 15.95 3.41
C ALA A 48 -2.55 16.61 3.54
N VAL A 49 -3.18 16.50 4.70
CA VAL A 49 -4.41 17.22 5.07
C VAL A 49 -4.18 17.86 6.42
N ARG A 50 -4.44 19.17 6.53
CA ARG A 50 -4.12 19.96 7.74
C ARG A 50 -5.19 21.00 8.04
N LEU A 51 -5.33 21.34 9.32
CA LEU A 51 -6.14 22.46 9.78
C LEU A 51 -5.32 23.76 9.70
N ARG A 52 -6.00 24.83 9.28
CA ARG A 52 -5.49 26.19 9.32
C ARG A 52 -6.54 27.10 9.95
N VAL A 53 -6.11 27.95 10.86
CA VAL A 53 -6.96 28.97 11.48
C VAL A 53 -6.43 30.34 11.09
N THR A 54 -7.27 31.16 10.50
CA THR A 54 -6.99 32.57 10.22
C THR A 54 -7.81 33.45 11.14
N ARG A 55 -7.33 34.66 11.40
CA ARG A 55 -8.05 35.67 12.20
C ARG A 55 -8.21 36.95 11.40
N THR A 56 -9.44 37.46 11.36
CA THR A 56 -9.78 38.72 10.75
C THR A 56 -10.66 39.49 11.75
N GLY A 57 -10.10 40.52 12.38
CA GLY A 57 -10.78 41.30 13.43
C GLY A 57 -11.22 40.42 14.61
N SER A 58 -12.51 40.42 14.90
CA SER A 58 -13.16 39.63 15.95
C SER A 58 -13.54 38.22 15.52
N THR A 59 -13.18 37.76 14.31
CA THR A 59 -13.59 36.48 13.78
C THR A 59 -12.37 35.61 13.51
N ARG A 60 -12.48 34.29 13.84
CA ARG A 60 -11.58 33.23 13.39
C ARG A 60 -12.26 32.38 12.32
N GLU A 61 -11.55 32.05 11.27
CA GLU A 61 -12.00 31.13 10.26
C GLU A 61 -11.16 29.84 10.35
N VAL A 62 -11.85 28.70 10.39
CA VAL A 62 -11.25 27.39 10.40
C VAL A 62 -11.31 26.82 8.97
N TRP A 63 -10.16 26.41 8.47
CA TRP A 63 -9.97 25.88 7.12
C TRP A 63 -9.37 24.49 7.19
N VAL A 64 -9.67 23.66 6.19
CA VAL A 64 -8.91 22.45 5.88
C VAL A 64 -8.19 22.65 4.56
N ASP A 65 -6.88 22.46 4.58
CA ASP A 65 -6.05 22.44 3.39
C ASP A 65 -5.72 20.96 3.07
N SER A 66 -5.91 20.55 1.81
CA SER A 66 -5.60 19.20 1.31
C SER A 66 -4.65 19.29 0.12
N ASP A 67 -3.58 18.49 0.15
CA ASP A 67 -2.64 18.31 -0.95
C ASP A 67 -2.88 16.98 -1.70
N ILE A 68 -3.89 16.19 -1.29
CA ILE A 68 -4.24 14.91 -1.90
C ILE A 68 -5.01 15.14 -3.21
N ALA A 69 -4.49 14.60 -4.31
CA ALA A 69 -5.10 14.71 -5.64
C ALA A 69 -6.26 13.71 -5.81
N GLY A 70 -7.39 14.01 -5.17
CA GLY A 70 -8.60 13.18 -5.20
C GLY A 70 -9.47 13.40 -3.98
N PRO A 71 -10.56 12.65 -3.84
CA PRO A 71 -11.49 12.84 -2.75
C PRO A 71 -10.87 12.46 -1.40
N VAL A 72 -11.15 13.27 -0.38
CA VAL A 72 -10.76 13.03 1.01
C VAL A 72 -11.96 13.28 1.91
N GLU A 73 -12.33 12.32 2.72
CA GLU A 73 -13.35 12.53 3.76
C GLU A 73 -12.68 13.10 5.00
N VAL A 74 -13.20 14.21 5.50
CA VAL A 74 -12.70 14.86 6.70
C VAL A 74 -13.78 14.99 7.75
N ARG A 75 -13.39 14.84 9.02
CA ARG A 75 -14.19 15.18 10.19
C ARG A 75 -13.39 16.10 11.09
N VAL A 76 -14.00 17.24 11.45
CA VAL A 76 -13.39 18.22 12.33
C VAL A 76 -14.26 18.42 13.56
N GLU A 77 -13.70 18.18 14.72
CA GLU A 77 -14.29 18.42 16.03
C GLU A 77 -13.79 19.76 16.59
N GLY A 78 -14.60 20.44 17.42
CA GLY A 78 -14.24 21.68 18.08
C GLY A 78 -14.37 22.94 17.20
N ALA A 79 -14.64 22.80 15.91
CA ALA A 79 -14.90 23.93 15.01
C ALA A 79 -16.35 24.42 15.10
N SER A 80 -17.29 23.59 15.57
CA SER A 80 -18.69 23.91 15.83
C SER A 80 -19.22 23.06 16.98
N PRO A 81 -20.43 23.33 17.52
CA PRO A 81 -21.02 22.51 18.61
C PRO A 81 -21.14 21.04 18.23
N THR A 82 -21.39 20.75 16.97
CA THR A 82 -21.43 19.39 16.42
C THR A 82 -20.22 19.18 15.49
N PRO A 83 -19.65 17.97 15.41
CA PRO A 83 -18.58 17.66 14.47
C PRO A 83 -18.99 17.96 13.04
N LEU A 84 -18.11 18.60 12.29
CA LEU A 84 -18.29 18.86 10.86
C LEU A 84 -17.67 17.71 10.06
N GLN A 85 -18.46 17.10 9.18
CA GLN A 85 -18.01 16.05 8.28
C GLN A 85 -18.27 16.46 6.84
N ARG A 86 -17.25 16.28 5.98
CA ARG A 86 -17.32 16.69 4.57
C ARG A 86 -16.35 15.86 3.72
N THR A 87 -16.73 15.63 2.46
CA THR A 87 -15.80 15.12 1.44
C THR A 87 -15.22 16.30 0.67
N LEU A 88 -13.90 16.43 0.67
CA LEU A 88 -13.15 17.36 -0.15
C LEU A 88 -12.89 16.70 -1.50
N PRO A 89 -13.26 17.29 -2.65
CA PRO A 89 -13.20 16.58 -3.93
C PRO A 89 -11.79 16.53 -4.54
N ALA A 90 -10.90 17.47 -4.20
CA ALA A 90 -9.61 17.68 -4.86
C ALA A 90 -8.64 18.41 -3.93
N PRO A 91 -7.37 18.62 -4.32
CA PRO A 91 -6.46 19.52 -3.59
C PRO A 91 -7.05 20.93 -3.47
N GLY A 92 -6.79 21.58 -2.36
CA GLY A 92 -7.27 22.96 -2.16
C GLY A 92 -7.46 23.36 -0.71
N SER A 93 -7.97 24.58 -0.51
CA SER A 93 -8.30 25.17 0.78
C SER A 93 -9.81 25.30 0.91
N TYR A 94 -10.38 24.73 1.96
CA TYR A 94 -11.82 24.63 2.16
C TYR A 94 -12.22 25.29 3.48
N PRO A 95 -13.05 26.36 3.45
CA PRO A 95 -13.58 26.95 4.66
C PRO A 95 -14.58 25.98 5.33
N LEU A 96 -14.48 25.83 6.65
CA LEU A 96 -15.33 24.94 7.42
C LEU A 96 -16.25 25.68 8.37
N ALA A 97 -15.71 26.62 9.14
CA ALA A 97 -16.46 27.33 10.18
C ALA A 97 -15.90 28.73 10.42
N ARG A 98 -16.79 29.60 10.94
CA ARG A 98 -16.43 30.91 11.51
C ARG A 98 -16.76 30.89 13.00
N ARG A 99 -15.89 31.47 13.81
CA ARG A 99 -16.00 31.55 15.27
C ARG A 99 -15.53 32.90 15.75
N ASP A 100 -16.05 33.34 16.90
CA ASP A 100 -15.56 34.55 17.57
C ASP A 100 -14.11 34.36 17.99
N ALA A 101 -13.31 35.42 17.87
CA ALA A 101 -11.88 35.35 18.16
C ALA A 101 -11.57 35.04 19.64
N GLY A 102 -12.49 35.35 20.56
CA GLY A 102 -12.40 35.00 21.97
C GLY A 102 -12.76 33.55 22.32
N ALA A 103 -13.40 32.82 21.41
CA ALA A 103 -13.80 31.43 21.68
C ALA A 103 -12.57 30.50 21.77
N ALA A 104 -12.55 29.63 22.77
CA ALA A 104 -11.56 28.55 22.82
C ALA A 104 -11.78 27.59 21.65
N LEU A 105 -10.70 27.22 20.93
CA LEU A 105 -10.72 26.25 19.86
C LEU A 105 -9.84 25.07 20.24
N GLN A 106 -10.45 23.90 20.42
CA GLN A 106 -9.76 22.61 20.56
C GLN A 106 -10.09 21.78 19.34
N LEU A 107 -9.33 21.97 18.27
CA LEU A 107 -9.59 21.36 16.98
C LEU A 107 -8.95 19.99 16.88
N LYS A 108 -9.75 19.00 16.44
CA LYS A 108 -9.27 17.68 16.08
C LYS A 108 -9.69 17.34 14.66
N LEU A 109 -8.73 16.97 13.81
CA LEU A 109 -8.95 16.55 12.44
C LEU A 109 -8.79 15.04 12.32
N ARG A 110 -9.75 14.41 11.66
CA ARG A 110 -9.62 13.10 11.06
C ARG A 110 -9.79 13.25 9.55
N ALA A 111 -8.86 12.71 8.78
CA ALA A 111 -8.91 12.74 7.32
C ALA A 111 -8.62 11.35 6.78
N VAL A 112 -9.44 10.90 5.84
CA VAL A 112 -9.34 9.59 5.21
C VAL A 112 -9.44 9.76 3.70
N PRO A 113 -8.44 9.34 2.92
CA PRO A 113 -8.48 9.42 1.47
C PRO A 113 -9.57 8.50 0.90
N GLY A 114 -10.05 8.87 -0.29
CA GLY A 114 -11.07 8.12 -1.01
C GLY A 114 -12.49 8.61 -0.77
N LEU A 115 -13.38 8.20 -1.68
CA LEU A 115 -14.80 8.51 -1.59
C LEU A 115 -15.46 7.59 -0.56
N PRO A 116 -16.19 8.11 0.44
CA PRO A 116 -16.88 7.27 1.42
C PRO A 116 -17.91 6.37 0.73
N GLY A 117 -17.92 5.09 1.10
CA GLY A 117 -18.82 4.09 0.53
C GLY A 117 -18.40 3.54 -0.84
N ALA A 118 -17.20 3.88 -1.34
CA ALA A 118 -16.67 3.28 -2.55
C ALA A 118 -16.59 1.74 -2.43
N MET A 119 -16.87 1.05 -3.54
CA MET A 119 -16.83 -0.41 -3.63
C MET A 119 -15.82 -0.81 -4.71
N ALA A 120 -14.86 -1.66 -4.35
CA ALA A 120 -13.95 -2.22 -5.33
C ALA A 120 -14.70 -3.15 -6.28
N GLY A 121 -14.50 -2.95 -7.58
CA GLY A 121 -15.00 -3.85 -8.61
C GLY A 121 -14.23 -5.18 -8.65
N ASP A 122 -14.83 -6.22 -9.25
CA ASP A 122 -14.13 -7.48 -9.53
C ASP A 122 -13.18 -7.29 -10.73
N VAL A 123 -11.98 -6.82 -10.45
CA VAL A 123 -10.94 -6.52 -11.44
C VAL A 123 -9.69 -7.32 -11.11
N VAL A 124 -9.04 -7.85 -12.16
CA VAL A 124 -7.73 -8.48 -12.03
C VAL A 124 -6.66 -7.39 -12.13
N TYR A 125 -5.89 -7.22 -11.06
CA TYR A 125 -4.75 -6.30 -11.01
C TYR A 125 -3.53 -6.93 -11.67
N ARG A 126 -2.74 -6.15 -12.41
CA ARG A 126 -1.44 -6.59 -12.91
C ARG A 126 -0.46 -6.74 -11.75
N PHE A 127 0.43 -7.74 -11.81
CA PHE A 127 1.52 -7.90 -10.84
C PHE A 127 2.41 -6.64 -10.85
N PRO A 128 2.66 -6.01 -9.67
CA PRO A 128 3.21 -4.66 -9.61
C PRO A 128 4.74 -4.59 -9.68
N LEU A 129 5.45 -5.71 -9.83
CA LEU A 129 6.91 -5.73 -9.87
C LEU A 129 7.41 -6.31 -11.20
N ARG A 130 8.50 -5.76 -11.73
CA ARG A 130 9.22 -6.37 -12.85
C ARG A 130 10.31 -7.29 -12.30
N LEU A 131 9.92 -8.51 -11.97
CA LEU A 131 10.79 -9.58 -11.47
C LEU A 131 10.57 -10.86 -12.25
N PRO A 132 11.63 -11.67 -12.45
CA PRO A 132 11.50 -12.96 -13.14
C PRO A 132 10.74 -14.01 -12.32
N GLN A 133 10.62 -13.82 -11.01
CA GLN A 133 9.92 -14.73 -10.10
C GLN A 133 9.20 -13.93 -9.00
N VAL A 134 7.96 -14.32 -8.73
CA VAL A 134 7.17 -13.76 -7.63
C VAL A 134 7.46 -14.54 -6.36
N ARG A 135 7.85 -13.83 -5.29
CA ARG A 135 7.97 -14.39 -3.94
C ARG A 135 7.09 -13.57 -3.00
N VAL A 136 6.25 -14.24 -2.25
CA VAL A 136 5.40 -13.60 -1.24
C VAL A 136 6.09 -13.68 0.11
N GLY A 137 6.32 -12.54 0.75
CA GLY A 137 6.88 -12.45 2.10
C GLY A 137 5.81 -12.56 3.17
N GLN A 138 4.67 -11.88 2.99
CA GLN A 138 3.53 -11.95 3.88
C GLN A 138 2.23 -11.97 3.09
N LEU A 139 1.31 -12.83 3.50
CA LEU A 139 -0.02 -13.01 2.92
C LEU A 139 -1.06 -12.11 3.61
N PRO A 140 -2.27 -11.99 3.03
CA PRO A 140 -3.42 -11.43 3.72
C PRO A 140 -3.64 -12.07 5.10
N GLU A 141 -4.15 -11.27 6.04
CA GLU A 141 -4.41 -11.69 7.43
C GLU A 141 -3.16 -12.12 8.22
N GLY A 142 -1.99 -11.73 7.74
CA GLY A 142 -0.72 -11.95 8.44
C GLY A 142 -0.68 -11.22 9.78
N THR A 143 -0.08 -11.86 10.80
CA THR A 143 -0.11 -11.36 12.18
C THR A 143 0.91 -10.26 12.46
N PHE A 144 1.85 -10.01 11.56
CA PHE A 144 2.92 -9.04 11.79
C PHE A 144 2.49 -7.60 11.48
N SER A 145 2.12 -7.29 10.23
CA SER A 145 1.72 -5.95 9.79
C SER A 145 0.32 -5.91 9.15
N HIS A 146 -0.31 -7.06 8.89
CA HIS A 146 -1.62 -7.18 8.25
C HIS A 146 -2.74 -7.46 9.26
N ALA A 147 -2.66 -6.91 10.48
CA ALA A 147 -3.62 -7.16 11.55
C ALA A 147 -4.74 -6.11 11.60
N ASP A 148 -4.50 -4.89 11.11
CA ASP A 148 -5.48 -3.80 11.12
C ASP A 148 -6.37 -3.80 9.87
N ALA A 149 -7.44 -3.00 9.89
CA ALA A 149 -8.41 -2.94 8.78
C ALA A 149 -7.78 -2.43 7.47
N GLU A 150 -6.79 -1.55 7.53
CA GLU A 150 -6.16 -0.95 6.36
C GLU A 150 -5.26 -1.93 5.61
N ASN A 151 -4.69 -2.92 6.32
CA ASN A 151 -3.65 -3.81 5.80
C ASN A 151 -4.05 -5.29 5.80
N ARG A 152 -5.22 -5.66 6.36
CA ARG A 152 -5.63 -7.06 6.51
C ARG A 152 -5.57 -7.86 5.21
N GLN A 153 -5.91 -7.24 4.08
CA GLN A 153 -5.90 -7.86 2.75
C GLN A 153 -4.65 -7.49 1.93
N ALA A 154 -3.65 -6.88 2.57
CA ALA A 154 -2.39 -6.54 1.92
C ALA A 154 -1.53 -7.78 1.66
N ILE A 155 -0.60 -7.64 0.71
CA ILE A 155 0.41 -8.65 0.37
C ILE A 155 1.77 -7.96 0.34
N ASP A 156 2.74 -8.58 0.99
CA ASP A 156 4.14 -8.18 0.91
C ASP A 156 4.87 -9.05 -0.11
N PHE A 157 5.32 -8.44 -1.20
CA PHE A 157 6.12 -9.10 -2.23
C PHE A 157 7.60 -8.86 -1.97
N ALA A 158 8.35 -9.93 -1.69
CA ALA A 158 9.80 -9.85 -1.52
C ALA A 158 10.43 -9.28 -2.80
N ALA A 159 11.19 -8.20 -2.65
CA ALA A 159 11.81 -7.50 -3.76
C ALA A 159 13.12 -6.85 -3.29
N PRO A 160 14.26 -7.08 -3.97
CA PRO A 160 15.47 -6.31 -3.72
C PRO A 160 15.22 -4.81 -3.86
N VAL A 161 15.93 -3.99 -3.08
CA VAL A 161 15.89 -2.53 -3.24
C VAL A 161 16.23 -2.17 -4.69
N GLY A 162 15.48 -1.24 -5.28
CA GLY A 162 15.68 -0.79 -6.66
C GLY A 162 14.88 -1.58 -7.72
N THR A 163 14.13 -2.61 -7.34
CA THR A 163 13.26 -3.34 -8.27
C THR A 163 12.20 -2.40 -8.84
N PRO A 164 11.99 -2.36 -10.18
CA PRO A 164 10.96 -1.50 -10.76
C PRO A 164 9.55 -1.87 -10.28
N VAL A 165 8.83 -0.87 -9.78
CA VAL A 165 7.42 -0.95 -9.36
C VAL A 165 6.56 -0.30 -10.42
N VAL A 166 5.54 -1.03 -10.87
CA VAL A 166 4.60 -0.56 -11.90
C VAL A 166 3.17 -0.45 -11.35
N ALA A 167 2.37 0.44 -11.93
CA ALA A 167 0.96 0.55 -11.59
C ALA A 167 0.24 -0.77 -11.93
N ALA A 168 -0.43 -1.37 -10.95
CA ALA A 168 -1.16 -2.63 -11.13
C ALA A 168 -2.48 -2.45 -11.90
N ARG A 169 -3.01 -1.22 -11.93
CA ARG A 169 -4.25 -0.85 -12.64
C ARG A 169 -4.19 0.63 -12.99
N ALA A 170 -4.83 1.01 -14.10
CA ALA A 170 -4.97 2.39 -14.51
C ALA A 170 -5.72 3.23 -13.47
N GLY A 171 -5.36 4.52 -13.35
CA GLY A 171 -5.99 5.43 -12.41
C GLY A 171 -5.28 6.77 -12.33
N THR A 172 -5.56 7.52 -11.25
CA THR A 172 -4.93 8.81 -10.97
C THR A 172 -4.12 8.72 -9.68
N VAL A 173 -2.88 9.18 -9.69
CA VAL A 173 -2.05 9.26 -8.49
C VAL A 173 -2.66 10.25 -7.51
N MET A 174 -3.14 9.78 -6.36
CA MET A 174 -3.68 10.65 -5.30
C MET A 174 -2.58 11.20 -4.41
N GLN A 175 -1.60 10.38 -4.10
CA GLN A 175 -0.54 10.68 -3.14
C GLN A 175 0.77 10.04 -3.61
N ALA A 176 1.86 10.75 -3.47
CA ALA A 176 3.21 10.28 -3.76
C ALA A 176 4.17 10.85 -2.72
N GLU A 177 4.73 10.00 -1.88
CA GLU A 177 5.72 10.33 -0.85
C GLU A 177 7.00 9.55 -1.13
N GLY A 178 8.12 10.23 -1.25
CA GLY A 178 9.40 9.62 -1.66
C GLY A 178 10.64 10.14 -0.94
N ARG A 179 10.48 10.90 0.15
CA ARG A 179 11.60 11.61 0.81
C ARG A 179 12.30 10.83 1.91
N PHE A 180 11.67 9.81 2.46
CA PHE A 180 12.20 9.10 3.62
C PHE A 180 13.30 8.14 3.23
N ALA A 181 14.34 8.06 4.08
CA ALA A 181 15.41 7.09 3.91
C ALA A 181 14.91 5.67 4.18
N ASP A 182 15.62 4.68 3.63
CA ASP A 182 15.36 3.29 3.97
C ASP A 182 15.73 3.02 5.44
N THR A 183 15.10 2.01 6.04
CA THR A 183 15.41 1.55 7.42
C THR A 183 15.15 2.55 8.55
N THR A 184 14.18 3.47 8.39
CA THR A 184 13.83 4.41 9.47
C THR A 184 13.17 3.74 10.67
N GLY A 185 12.51 2.61 10.48
CA GLY A 185 11.79 1.89 11.52
C GLY A 185 10.54 2.61 12.04
N GLN A 186 10.10 3.70 11.40
CA GLN A 186 8.97 4.53 11.81
C GLN A 186 7.80 4.35 10.85
N LEU A 187 6.60 4.04 11.39
CA LEU A 187 5.39 3.77 10.60
C LEU A 187 5.01 4.93 9.66
N ASP A 188 5.15 6.16 10.12
CA ASP A 188 4.79 7.38 9.40
C ASP A 188 5.84 7.83 8.37
N GLN A 189 6.94 7.10 8.23
CA GLN A 189 8.05 7.40 7.32
C GLN A 189 8.18 6.39 6.17
N ALA A 190 7.11 5.74 5.79
CA ALA A 190 7.07 4.92 4.59
C ALA A 190 6.90 5.78 3.34
N ASN A 191 7.78 5.62 2.36
CA ASN A 191 7.54 6.16 1.02
C ASN A 191 6.44 5.35 0.35
N LEU A 192 5.50 6.04 -0.29
CA LEU A 192 4.35 5.38 -0.90
C LEU A 192 3.83 6.11 -2.13
N VAL A 193 3.16 5.36 -2.99
CA VAL A 193 2.26 5.86 -4.03
C VAL A 193 0.87 5.30 -3.75
N ARG A 194 -0.15 6.15 -3.83
CA ARG A 194 -1.57 5.77 -3.79
C ARG A 194 -2.24 6.16 -5.09
N ILE A 195 -2.89 5.21 -5.76
CA ILE A 195 -3.56 5.39 -7.05
C ILE A 195 -5.05 5.18 -6.86
N LEU A 196 -5.85 6.18 -7.23
CA LEU A 196 -7.32 6.12 -7.26
C LEU A 196 -7.78 5.52 -8.58
N HIS A 197 -8.63 4.51 -8.52
CA HIS A 197 -9.23 3.86 -9.68
C HIS A 197 -10.66 4.38 -9.96
N ALA A 198 -11.18 4.10 -11.14
CA ALA A 198 -12.49 4.58 -11.60
C ALA A 198 -13.68 4.12 -10.72
N ASP A 199 -13.54 2.97 -10.01
CA ASP A 199 -14.54 2.46 -9.07
C ASP A 199 -14.42 3.04 -7.64
N GLY A 200 -13.49 3.99 -7.43
CA GLY A 200 -13.24 4.63 -6.15
C GLY A 200 -12.35 3.81 -5.20
N SER A 201 -11.95 2.59 -5.58
CA SER A 201 -10.90 1.86 -4.85
C SER A 201 -9.53 2.50 -5.07
N MET A 202 -8.60 2.23 -4.16
CA MET A 202 -7.26 2.80 -4.19
C MET A 202 -6.21 1.71 -4.03
N ALA A 203 -5.26 1.61 -4.97
CA ALA A 203 -4.08 0.77 -4.79
C ALA A 203 -2.98 1.55 -4.04
N VAL A 204 -2.38 0.91 -3.05
CA VAL A 204 -1.26 1.43 -2.25
C VAL A 204 -0.02 0.60 -2.53
N TYR A 205 1.08 1.28 -2.78
CA TYR A 205 2.42 0.75 -3.01
C TYR A 205 3.32 1.38 -1.96
N ALA A 206 3.77 0.64 -0.96
CA ALA A 206 4.55 1.21 0.14
C ALA A 206 5.94 0.58 0.28
N HIS A 207 6.74 1.14 1.19
CA HIS A 207 8.16 0.85 1.43
C HIS A 207 9.05 1.14 0.23
N LEU A 208 8.67 2.15 -0.58
CA LEU A 208 9.40 2.53 -1.80
C LEU A 208 10.77 3.14 -1.47
N GLN A 209 11.69 3.04 -2.42
CA GLN A 209 13.04 3.59 -2.33
C GLN A 209 12.98 5.13 -2.35
N ARG A 210 13.80 5.77 -1.51
CA ARG A 210 13.93 7.23 -1.48
C ARG A 210 14.29 7.78 -2.85
N GLY A 211 13.58 8.83 -3.28
CA GLY A 211 13.87 9.55 -4.52
C GLY A 211 13.62 8.77 -5.81
N SER A 212 12.93 7.61 -5.74
CA SER A 212 12.68 6.76 -6.91
C SER A 212 11.34 7.02 -7.60
N LEU A 213 10.52 7.94 -7.11
CA LEU A 213 9.21 8.22 -7.68
C LEU A 213 9.33 8.73 -9.12
N SER A 214 8.56 8.13 -10.03
CA SER A 214 8.45 8.52 -11.44
C SER A 214 7.12 9.20 -11.75
N VAL A 215 6.29 9.41 -10.73
CA VAL A 215 4.94 10.00 -10.81
C VAL A 215 4.73 11.03 -9.72
N ALA A 216 3.75 11.91 -9.91
CA ALA A 216 3.37 12.94 -8.95
C ALA A 216 1.84 12.94 -8.76
N PRO A 217 1.33 13.50 -7.64
CA PRO A 217 -0.11 13.65 -7.43
C PRO A 217 -0.80 14.37 -8.60
N GLY A 218 -1.95 13.85 -9.01
CA GLY A 218 -2.73 14.32 -10.16
C GLY A 218 -2.36 13.68 -11.50
N HIS A 219 -1.23 12.98 -11.61
CA HIS A 219 -0.85 12.29 -12.85
C HIS A 219 -1.76 11.08 -13.13
N PRO A 220 -2.32 10.94 -14.33
CA PRO A 220 -2.92 9.70 -14.78
C PRO A 220 -1.83 8.66 -15.02
N VAL A 221 -2.12 7.40 -14.74
CA VAL A 221 -1.22 6.27 -14.97
C VAL A 221 -1.97 5.11 -15.62
N GLU A 222 -1.29 4.40 -16.50
CA GLU A 222 -1.77 3.18 -17.13
C GLU A 222 -1.24 1.94 -16.39
N ALA A 223 -1.97 0.82 -16.49
CA ALA A 223 -1.50 -0.47 -15.96
C ALA A 223 -0.15 -0.85 -16.60
N GLY A 224 0.83 -1.22 -15.77
CA GLY A 224 2.20 -1.53 -16.21
C GLY A 224 3.13 -0.33 -16.35
N GLN A 225 2.66 0.90 -16.19
CA GLN A 225 3.50 2.09 -16.17
C GLN A 225 4.41 2.11 -14.95
N LEU A 226 5.70 2.43 -15.14
CA LEU A 226 6.65 2.61 -14.03
C LEU A 226 6.20 3.77 -13.13
N ILE A 227 6.13 3.51 -11.82
CA ILE A 227 5.73 4.52 -10.82
C ILE A 227 6.82 4.81 -9.79
N ALA A 228 7.65 3.80 -9.46
CA ALA A 228 8.72 3.92 -8.46
C ALA A 228 9.68 2.72 -8.53
N ARG A 229 10.53 2.61 -7.51
CA ARG A 229 11.32 1.40 -7.22
C ARG A 229 11.06 0.94 -5.79
N SER A 230 11.11 -0.38 -5.55
CA SER A 230 11.02 -0.97 -4.20
C SER A 230 12.19 -0.53 -3.33
N GLY A 231 11.97 -0.43 -2.04
CA GLY A 231 12.94 -0.02 -1.05
C GLY A 231 12.76 -0.76 0.27
N ASN A 232 13.05 -0.07 1.36
CA ASN A 232 12.90 -0.56 2.73
C ASN A 232 12.58 0.60 3.69
N SER A 233 11.84 1.62 3.22
CA SER A 233 11.51 2.80 4.00
C SER A 233 10.36 2.54 5.00
N GLY A 234 10.32 3.31 6.08
CA GLY A 234 9.32 3.17 7.12
C GLY A 234 9.55 1.97 8.05
N TRP A 235 8.47 1.48 8.65
CA TRP A 235 8.50 0.31 9.51
C TRP A 235 8.50 -0.97 8.67
N SER A 236 9.69 -1.46 8.40
CA SER A 236 9.94 -2.63 7.58
C SER A 236 11.09 -3.45 8.15
N THR A 237 11.01 -4.77 8.05
CA THR A 237 12.03 -5.70 8.52
C THR A 237 13.00 -6.16 7.42
N GLY A 238 12.74 -5.80 6.17
CA GLY A 238 13.59 -6.11 5.02
C GLY A 238 12.97 -5.64 3.70
N PRO A 239 13.76 -5.61 2.62
CA PRO A 239 13.32 -5.08 1.33
C PRO A 239 12.12 -5.85 0.75
N HIS A 240 11.01 -5.14 0.54
CA HIS A 240 9.81 -5.68 -0.07
C HIS A 240 8.92 -4.56 -0.65
N LEU A 241 7.93 -4.93 -1.43
CA LEU A 241 6.82 -4.07 -1.79
C LEU A 241 5.59 -4.49 -0.99
N HIS A 242 5.09 -3.60 -0.15
CA HIS A 242 3.76 -3.73 0.44
C HIS A 242 2.71 -3.25 -0.55
N PHE A 243 1.75 -4.10 -0.88
CA PHE A 243 0.67 -3.79 -1.81
C PHE A 243 -0.69 -4.08 -1.18
N ALA A 244 -1.60 -3.12 -1.26
CA ALA A 244 -2.98 -3.26 -0.80
C ALA A 244 -3.95 -2.55 -1.74
N VAL A 245 -5.18 -3.07 -1.85
CA VAL A 245 -6.32 -2.36 -2.42
C VAL A 245 -7.21 -1.92 -1.28
N GLN A 246 -7.48 -0.63 -1.18
CA GLN A 246 -8.22 -0.02 -0.07
C GLN A 246 -9.44 0.74 -0.57
N VAL A 247 -10.43 0.86 0.31
CA VAL A 247 -11.63 1.70 0.15
C VAL A 247 -11.88 2.51 1.42
N ASN A 248 -12.54 3.67 1.28
CA ASN A 248 -13.03 4.43 2.42
C ASN A 248 -14.43 3.94 2.83
N ARG A 249 -14.55 3.40 4.05
CA ARG A 249 -15.80 2.91 4.67
C ARG A 249 -16.41 3.93 5.65
N GLY A 250 -16.29 5.22 5.37
CA GLY A 250 -16.74 6.29 6.26
C GLY A 250 -15.71 6.58 7.36
N LEU A 251 -14.83 7.53 7.12
CA LEU A 251 -13.72 7.92 8.00
C LEU A 251 -12.82 6.75 8.46
N ARG A 252 -12.78 5.66 7.71
CA ARG A 252 -11.94 4.50 7.96
C ARG A 252 -11.49 3.89 6.64
N LEU A 253 -10.19 3.69 6.48
CA LEU A 253 -9.66 2.85 5.41
C LEU A 253 -9.86 1.38 5.75
N GLU A 254 -10.20 0.62 4.73
CA GLU A 254 -10.32 -0.83 4.81
C GLU A 254 -9.71 -1.43 3.55
N SER A 255 -8.78 -2.37 3.72
CA SER A 255 -8.29 -3.16 2.61
C SER A 255 -9.30 -4.21 2.21
N VAL A 256 -9.42 -4.45 0.91
CA VAL A 256 -10.36 -5.41 0.32
C VAL A 256 -9.59 -6.50 -0.43
N PRO A 257 -10.15 -7.73 -0.50
CA PRO A 257 -9.59 -8.79 -1.32
C PRO A 257 -9.50 -8.34 -2.78
N PHE A 258 -8.46 -8.78 -3.46
CA PHE A 258 -8.25 -8.50 -4.88
C PHE A 258 -7.68 -9.73 -5.59
N ARG A 259 -7.83 -9.77 -6.93
CA ARG A 259 -7.24 -10.77 -7.82
C ARG A 259 -6.06 -10.13 -8.54
N MET A 260 -5.03 -10.90 -8.83
CA MET A 260 -3.83 -10.40 -9.49
C MET A 260 -3.33 -11.40 -10.53
N ALA A 261 -2.77 -10.89 -11.64
CA ALA A 261 -2.16 -11.71 -12.67
C ALA A 261 -0.77 -11.18 -13.06
N SER A 262 0.13 -12.10 -13.38
CA SER A 262 1.37 -11.87 -14.09
C SER A 262 1.20 -12.16 -15.59
N ASP A 263 2.26 -11.99 -16.36
CA ASP A 263 2.26 -12.37 -17.78
C ASP A 263 2.11 -13.90 -17.98
N GLU A 264 2.34 -14.70 -16.92
CA GLU A 264 2.16 -16.16 -16.90
C GLU A 264 0.74 -16.60 -16.51
N GLY A 265 -0.13 -15.67 -16.15
CA GLY A 265 -1.51 -15.93 -15.77
C GLY A 265 -1.89 -15.42 -14.38
N GLU A 266 -3.08 -15.80 -13.94
CA GLU A 266 -3.62 -15.35 -12.64
C GLU A 266 -2.84 -15.99 -11.47
N LEU A 267 -2.39 -15.15 -10.55
CA LEU A 267 -1.66 -15.58 -9.36
C LEU A 267 -2.65 -16.17 -8.34
N ARG A 268 -2.46 -17.43 -8.00
CA ARG A 268 -3.15 -18.04 -6.86
C ARG A 268 -2.50 -17.52 -5.58
N LEU A 269 -3.13 -16.52 -4.96
CA LEU A 269 -2.71 -16.01 -3.67
C LEU A 269 -3.39 -16.84 -2.58
N PRO A 270 -2.66 -17.72 -1.86
CA PRO A 270 -3.28 -18.58 -0.86
C PRO A 270 -3.89 -17.71 0.26
N ARG A 271 -5.08 -18.06 0.71
CA ARG A 271 -5.67 -17.50 1.93
C ARG A 271 -5.05 -18.22 3.13
N ARG A 272 -4.98 -17.57 4.28
CA ARG A 272 -4.39 -18.15 5.50
C ARG A 272 -4.97 -19.53 5.88
N ALA A 273 -6.26 -19.77 5.61
CA ALA A 273 -6.92 -21.05 5.84
C ALA A 273 -6.44 -22.20 4.93
N GLU A 274 -5.74 -21.88 3.83
CA GLU A 274 -5.24 -22.84 2.85
C GLU A 274 -3.74 -23.09 3.01
N ALA A 275 -3.07 -22.39 3.92
CA ALA A 275 -1.67 -22.65 4.23
C ALA A 275 -1.56 -24.01 4.96
N PRO A 276 -0.76 -24.97 4.46
CA PRO A 276 -0.58 -26.24 5.15
C PRO A 276 -0.05 -25.97 6.56
N SER A 277 -0.64 -26.64 7.56
CA SER A 277 -0.13 -26.62 8.92
C SER A 277 1.32 -27.07 8.90
N PRO A 278 2.23 -26.40 9.63
CA PRO A 278 3.59 -26.93 9.80
C PRO A 278 3.48 -28.30 10.47
N LEU A 279 4.09 -29.31 9.83
CA LEU A 279 4.27 -30.65 10.36
C LEU A 279 5.23 -30.63 11.55
#